data_5a1ef0244c7eb424fe5ec059c3ec46b1
#
_entry.id   5a1ef0244c7eb424fe5ec059c3ec46b1
#
_cell.length_a   1.000
_cell.length_b   1.000
_cell.length_c   1.000
_cell.angle_alpha   90.00
_cell.angle_beta   90.00
_cell.angle_gamma   90.00
#
_symmetry.space_group_name_H-M   'P 1'
#
loop_
_entity.id
_entity.type
_entity.pdbx_description
1 polymer ?
#
loop_
_entity_poly.entity_id
_entity_poly.type
_entity_poly.pdbx_seq_one_letter_code
_entity_poly.pdbx_strand_id
1 'polypeptide(L)'
;MSRIGKKVIPLPAGVKYKVEGNTVLVEGPKGKVTALIADGITLETKDGALHVNRDTDKHAAVHGLTRALVFNAVHGVTAGWKKDLDIVGIGYRAELKGKTMVVFTLGYSHQIEFPLPTGIEVAIDPKQTHLTVSGIDRQKVGQVAADMRSLRKPDPYKNKGVRYSDEKLKKKAGKTGSK
;
A
#
# COMPACT_ATOMS: atom_id res chain seq x y z
N MET A 1 -22.28 -4.04 16.27
CA MET A 1 -22.30 -2.91 15.31
C MET A 1 -20.87 -2.54 14.92
N SER A 2 -20.56 -2.32 13.61
CA SER A 2 -19.21 -1.93 13.17
C SER A 2 -18.97 -0.45 13.48
N ARG A 3 -18.04 -0.14 14.39
CA ARG A 3 -17.59 1.24 14.65
C ARG A 3 -16.92 1.89 13.44
N ILE A 4 -16.27 1.07 12.59
CA ILE A 4 -15.56 1.53 11.38
C ILE A 4 -16.57 1.94 10.30
N GLY A 5 -17.60 1.14 10.06
CA GLY A 5 -18.60 1.42 9.02
C GLY A 5 -19.37 2.74 9.23
N LYS A 6 -19.61 3.11 10.47
CA LYS A 6 -20.31 4.36 10.84
C LYS A 6 -19.44 5.62 10.73
N LYS A 7 -18.12 5.48 10.60
CA LYS A 7 -17.23 6.64 10.45
C LYS A 7 -17.47 7.32 9.11
N VAL A 8 -17.77 8.58 9.16
CA VAL A 8 -17.94 9.46 8.00
C VAL A 8 -16.62 9.57 7.23
N ILE A 9 -16.70 9.67 5.91
CA ILE A 9 -15.56 9.88 5.03
C ILE A 9 -15.61 11.33 4.55
N PRO A 10 -14.68 12.20 5.00
CA PRO A 10 -14.62 13.57 4.50
C PRO A 10 -14.29 13.55 3.01
N LEU A 11 -15.00 14.36 2.21
CA LEU A 11 -14.71 14.58 0.80
C LEU A 11 -13.91 15.88 0.68
N PRO A 12 -12.60 15.82 0.40
CA PRO A 12 -11.80 17.02 0.16
C PRO A 12 -12.25 17.74 -1.10
N ALA A 13 -12.01 19.06 -1.18
CA ALA A 13 -12.28 19.84 -2.36
C ALA A 13 -11.56 19.25 -3.59
N GLY A 14 -12.28 19.14 -4.72
CA GLY A 14 -11.75 18.55 -5.95
C GLY A 14 -11.89 17.04 -6.08
N VAL A 15 -12.47 16.35 -5.09
CA VAL A 15 -12.80 14.92 -5.22
C VAL A 15 -14.25 14.79 -5.66
N LYS A 16 -14.47 14.00 -6.72
CA LYS A 16 -15.79 13.61 -7.24
C LYS A 16 -15.92 12.10 -7.14
N TYR A 17 -17.13 11.61 -6.94
CA TYR A 17 -17.39 10.19 -7.00
C TYR A 17 -18.63 9.90 -7.85
N LYS A 18 -18.67 8.75 -8.47
CA LYS A 18 -19.81 8.23 -9.23
C LYS A 18 -20.01 6.76 -8.87
N VAL A 19 -21.23 6.40 -8.53
CA VAL A 19 -21.59 5.01 -8.27
C VAL A 19 -22.11 4.38 -9.56
N GLU A 20 -21.53 3.25 -9.95
CA GLU A 20 -21.90 2.48 -11.13
C GLU A 20 -22.12 1.01 -10.71
N GLY A 21 -23.36 0.64 -10.48
CA GLY A 21 -23.69 -0.68 -9.96
C GLY A 21 -23.00 -0.99 -8.64
N ASN A 22 -22.19 -2.03 -8.60
CA ASN A 22 -21.45 -2.49 -7.41
C ASN A 22 -20.04 -1.87 -7.32
N THR A 23 -19.79 -0.76 -8.01
CA THR A 23 -18.50 -0.08 -7.97
C THR A 23 -18.68 1.41 -7.77
N VAL A 24 -17.74 2.04 -7.10
CA VAL A 24 -17.62 3.49 -7.01
C VAL A 24 -16.34 3.93 -7.71
N LEU A 25 -16.47 4.81 -8.66
CA LEU A 25 -15.37 5.52 -9.29
C LEU A 25 -15.12 6.79 -8.48
N VAL A 26 -13.92 6.96 -7.95
CA VAL A 26 -13.48 8.16 -7.24
C VAL A 26 -12.44 8.88 -8.09
N GLU A 27 -12.69 10.14 -8.38
CA GLU A 27 -11.81 11.02 -9.16
C GLU A 27 -11.27 12.14 -8.28
N GLY A 28 -9.98 12.42 -8.41
CA GLY A 28 -9.32 13.50 -7.67
C GLY A 28 -8.08 14.03 -8.37
N PRO A 29 -7.33 14.92 -7.71
CA PRO A 29 -6.19 15.60 -8.33
C PRO A 29 -5.07 14.66 -8.80
N LYS A 30 -4.90 13.49 -8.17
CA LYS A 30 -3.86 12.51 -8.55
C LYS A 30 -4.32 11.45 -9.54
N GLY A 31 -5.61 11.38 -9.87
CA GLY A 31 -6.14 10.42 -10.82
C GLY A 31 -7.47 9.83 -10.40
N LYS A 32 -7.75 8.63 -10.91
CA LYS A 32 -9.02 7.92 -10.71
C LYS A 32 -8.76 6.54 -10.13
N VAL A 33 -9.58 6.13 -9.17
CA VAL A 33 -9.55 4.80 -8.55
C VAL A 33 -10.96 4.27 -8.44
N THR A 34 -11.13 2.99 -8.74
CA THR A 34 -12.39 2.26 -8.54
C THR A 34 -12.32 1.46 -7.25
N ALA A 35 -13.40 1.48 -6.47
CA ALA A 35 -13.56 0.64 -5.29
C ALA A 35 -14.85 -0.17 -5.40
N LEU A 36 -14.83 -1.40 -4.87
CA LEU A 36 -15.99 -2.28 -4.85
C LEU A 36 -16.95 -1.87 -3.72
N ILE A 37 -18.24 -1.86 -4.02
CA ILE A 37 -19.34 -1.73 -3.08
C ILE A 37 -19.96 -3.11 -2.93
N ALA A 38 -20.04 -3.63 -1.71
CA ALA A 38 -20.72 -4.89 -1.46
C ALA A 38 -22.26 -4.73 -1.56
N ASP A 39 -22.94 -5.80 -1.89
CA ASP A 39 -24.40 -5.83 -1.94
C ASP A 39 -25.01 -5.43 -0.59
N GLY A 40 -26.13 -4.72 -0.61
CA GLY A 40 -26.81 -4.20 0.58
C GLY A 40 -26.10 -3.01 1.25
N ILE A 41 -25.16 -2.37 0.55
CA ILE A 41 -24.47 -1.15 1.00
C ILE A 41 -24.79 -0.01 0.04
N THR A 42 -25.14 1.14 0.59
CA THR A 42 -25.41 2.37 -0.16
C THR A 42 -24.50 3.50 0.28
N LEU A 43 -24.21 4.41 -0.63
CA LEU A 43 -23.39 5.60 -0.39
C LEU A 43 -24.26 6.85 -0.50
N GLU A 44 -24.22 7.72 0.50
CA GLU A 44 -24.94 8.99 0.52
C GLU A 44 -24.01 10.13 0.89
N THR A 45 -24.16 11.27 0.23
CA THR A 45 -23.45 12.50 0.63
C THR A 45 -24.35 13.35 1.53
N LYS A 46 -23.85 13.66 2.73
CA LYS A 46 -24.47 14.59 3.68
C LYS A 46 -23.40 15.52 4.22
N ASP A 47 -23.68 16.81 4.29
CA ASP A 47 -22.78 17.83 4.86
C ASP A 47 -21.36 17.83 4.27
N GLY A 48 -21.22 17.57 2.94
CA GLY A 48 -19.90 17.53 2.29
C GLY A 48 -19.07 16.30 2.63
N ALA A 49 -19.68 15.29 3.25
CA ALA A 49 -19.02 14.05 3.61
C ALA A 49 -19.80 12.84 3.09
N LEU A 50 -19.10 11.73 2.85
CA LEU A 50 -19.69 10.49 2.37
C LEU A 50 -20.02 9.57 3.54
N HIS A 51 -21.28 9.16 3.59
CA HIS A 51 -21.83 8.20 4.54
C HIS A 51 -22.02 6.86 3.83
N VAL A 52 -21.63 5.80 4.49
CA VAL A 52 -21.84 4.44 4.03
C VAL A 52 -22.97 3.84 4.88
N ASN A 53 -24.08 3.48 4.24
CA ASN A 53 -25.25 2.91 4.89
C ASN A 53 -25.37 1.43 4.55
N ARG A 54 -26.05 0.66 5.39
CA ARG A 54 -26.38 -0.75 5.17
C ARG A 54 -27.87 -0.99 5.36
N ASP A 55 -28.42 -1.90 4.60
CA ASP A 55 -29.85 -2.24 4.64
C ASP A 55 -30.21 -3.02 5.91
N THR A 56 -29.39 -4.04 6.23
CA THR A 56 -29.67 -4.98 7.32
C THR A 56 -28.41 -5.27 8.14
N ASP A 57 -28.62 -5.81 9.35
CA ASP A 57 -27.51 -6.21 10.23
C ASP A 57 -26.67 -7.38 9.68
N LYS A 58 -27.19 -8.15 8.73
CA LYS A 58 -26.44 -9.20 8.03
C LYS A 58 -25.22 -8.64 7.29
N HIS A 59 -25.31 -7.40 6.79
CA HIS A 59 -24.25 -6.72 6.06
C HIS A 59 -23.24 -5.98 6.95
N ALA A 60 -23.26 -6.24 8.28
CA ALA A 60 -22.38 -5.55 9.24
C ALA A 60 -20.88 -5.72 8.95
N ALA A 61 -20.45 -6.92 8.47
CA ALA A 61 -19.06 -7.20 8.15
C ALA A 61 -18.61 -6.43 6.89
N VAL A 62 -19.40 -6.51 5.83
CA VAL A 62 -19.09 -5.84 4.54
C VAL A 62 -19.25 -4.33 4.60
N HIS A 63 -20.09 -3.82 5.52
CA HIS A 63 -20.22 -2.37 5.77
C HIS A 63 -18.89 -1.72 6.14
N GLY A 64 -18.16 -2.31 7.09
CA GLY A 64 -16.84 -1.83 7.48
C GLY A 64 -15.79 -1.97 6.37
N LEU A 65 -15.84 -3.06 5.61
CA LEU A 65 -14.96 -3.30 4.46
C LEU A 65 -15.18 -2.25 3.37
N THR A 66 -16.43 -2.09 2.91
CA THR A 66 -16.76 -1.10 1.86
C THR A 66 -16.36 0.31 2.28
N ARG A 67 -16.66 0.70 3.52
CA ARG A 67 -16.23 2.00 4.05
C ARG A 67 -14.71 2.18 3.98
N ALA A 68 -13.95 1.15 4.35
CA ALA A 68 -12.48 1.21 4.32
C ALA A 68 -11.94 1.30 2.88
N LEU A 69 -12.53 0.56 1.92
CA LEU A 69 -12.15 0.61 0.52
C LEU A 69 -12.43 1.99 -0.09
N VAL A 70 -13.61 2.55 0.15
CA VAL A 70 -13.98 3.89 -0.34
C VAL A 70 -13.08 4.96 0.28
N PHE A 71 -12.80 4.89 1.58
CA PHE A 71 -11.87 5.80 2.25
C PHE A 71 -10.46 5.72 1.64
N ASN A 72 -9.97 4.50 1.37
CA ASN A 72 -8.66 4.30 0.74
C ASN A 72 -8.62 4.91 -0.67
N ALA A 73 -9.71 4.81 -1.43
CA ALA A 73 -9.81 5.42 -2.76
C ALA A 73 -9.78 6.95 -2.66
N VAL A 74 -10.59 7.56 -1.78
CA VAL A 74 -10.61 9.01 -1.55
C VAL A 74 -9.24 9.54 -1.13
N HIS A 75 -8.59 8.88 -0.16
CA HIS A 75 -7.26 9.25 0.29
C HIS A 75 -6.21 9.06 -0.82
N GLY A 76 -6.32 7.99 -1.60
CA GLY A 76 -5.40 7.69 -2.69
C GLY A 76 -5.40 8.75 -3.79
N VAL A 77 -6.59 9.22 -4.21
CA VAL A 77 -6.69 10.25 -5.26
C VAL A 77 -6.34 11.66 -4.76
N THR A 78 -6.26 11.88 -3.45
CA THR A 78 -5.86 13.17 -2.83
C THR A 78 -4.39 13.18 -2.43
N ALA A 79 -4.06 12.50 -1.34
CA ALA A 79 -2.71 12.47 -0.77
C ALA A 79 -1.81 11.43 -1.46
N GLY A 80 -2.40 10.33 -1.93
CA GLY A 80 -1.67 9.15 -2.38
C GLY A 80 -1.23 8.26 -1.22
N TRP A 81 -0.75 7.07 -1.55
CA TRP A 81 -0.22 6.10 -0.61
C TRP A 81 1.28 5.95 -0.80
N LYS A 82 1.99 5.74 0.29
CA LYS A 82 3.44 5.50 0.30
C LYS A 82 3.77 4.33 1.20
N LYS A 83 4.80 3.57 0.84
CA LYS A 83 5.39 2.54 1.68
C LYS A 83 6.90 2.55 1.51
N ASP A 84 7.60 2.69 2.62
CA ASP A 84 9.05 2.81 2.63
C ASP A 84 9.70 1.46 2.95
N LEU A 85 10.77 1.16 2.23
CA LEU A 85 11.55 -0.06 2.34
C LEU A 85 13.03 0.28 2.55
N ASP A 86 13.68 -0.45 3.46
CA ASP A 86 15.13 -0.37 3.69
C ASP A 86 15.81 -1.63 3.19
N ILE A 87 16.92 -1.46 2.52
CA ILE A 87 17.82 -2.54 2.10
C ILE A 87 19.01 -2.57 3.06
N VAL A 88 19.17 -3.67 3.77
CA VAL A 88 20.24 -3.86 4.75
C VAL A 88 21.19 -4.96 4.29
N GLY A 89 22.45 -4.64 4.11
CA GLY A 89 23.48 -5.61 3.73
C GLY A 89 24.66 -4.93 3.06
N ILE A 90 25.88 -5.50 3.23
CA ILE A 90 27.08 -4.99 2.57
C ILE A 90 26.94 -5.28 1.07
N GLY A 91 27.02 -4.22 0.24
CA GLY A 91 26.89 -4.32 -1.21
C GLY A 91 25.45 -4.55 -1.71
N TYR A 92 24.43 -4.55 -0.82
CA TYR A 92 23.04 -4.61 -1.24
C TYR A 92 22.56 -3.24 -1.66
N ARG A 93 21.93 -3.16 -2.83
CA ARG A 93 21.43 -1.90 -3.38
C ARG A 93 20.29 -2.12 -4.34
N ALA A 94 19.56 -1.06 -4.64
CA ALA A 94 18.58 -0.99 -5.70
C ALA A 94 18.85 0.23 -6.60
N GLU A 95 18.59 0.07 -7.87
CA GLU A 95 18.76 1.11 -8.88
C GLU A 95 17.53 1.18 -9.78
N LEU A 96 17.13 2.39 -10.17
CA LEU A 96 16.07 2.58 -11.16
C LEU A 96 16.65 2.46 -12.58
N LYS A 97 16.09 1.55 -13.37
CA LYS A 97 16.38 1.42 -14.81
C LYS A 97 15.20 2.00 -15.59
N GLY A 98 15.30 3.27 -15.92
CA GLY A 98 14.16 4.03 -16.46
C GLY A 98 13.10 4.34 -15.41
N LYS A 99 11.81 4.42 -15.84
CA LYS A 99 10.67 4.70 -14.95
C LYS A 99 9.86 3.44 -14.58
N THR A 100 10.13 2.32 -15.22
CA THR A 100 9.29 1.12 -15.17
C THR A 100 9.96 -0.10 -14.57
N MET A 101 11.23 0.00 -14.18
CA MET A 101 11.97 -1.14 -13.68
C MET A 101 12.90 -0.75 -12.54
N VAL A 102 12.94 -1.59 -11.51
CA VAL A 102 13.92 -1.51 -10.41
C VAL A 102 14.82 -2.72 -10.47
N VAL A 103 16.12 -2.50 -10.46
CA VAL A 103 17.14 -3.56 -10.45
C VAL A 103 17.70 -3.69 -9.06
N PHE A 104 17.60 -4.87 -8.48
CA PHE A 104 18.08 -5.18 -7.14
C PHE A 104 19.38 -6.01 -7.20
N THR A 105 20.38 -5.58 -6.45
CA THR A 105 21.59 -6.35 -6.13
C THR A 105 21.50 -6.76 -4.66
N LEU A 106 21.12 -8.00 -4.40
CA LEU A 106 20.84 -8.49 -3.05
C LEU A 106 21.75 -9.67 -2.63
N GLY A 107 22.97 -9.74 -3.18
CA GLY A 107 23.94 -10.79 -2.86
C GLY A 107 23.60 -12.16 -3.45
N TYR A 108 22.87 -12.19 -4.54
CA TYR A 108 22.75 -13.33 -5.44
C TYR A 108 23.80 -13.22 -6.55
N SER A 109 24.06 -14.31 -7.26
CA SER A 109 24.99 -14.34 -8.40
C SER A 109 24.52 -13.52 -9.61
N HIS A 110 23.25 -13.14 -9.65
CA HIS A 110 22.62 -12.33 -10.69
C HIS A 110 21.85 -11.15 -10.08
N GLN A 111 21.61 -10.12 -10.86
CA GLN A 111 20.73 -9.02 -10.51
C GLN A 111 19.28 -9.45 -10.71
N ILE A 112 18.37 -8.94 -9.87
CA ILE A 112 16.94 -9.19 -9.97
C ILE A 112 16.29 -7.97 -10.61
N GLU A 113 15.73 -8.12 -11.79
CA GLU A 113 14.94 -7.10 -12.46
C GLU A 113 13.49 -7.19 -12.00
N PHE A 114 12.97 -6.10 -11.44
CA PHE A 114 11.61 -6.02 -10.92
C PHE A 114 10.81 -5.00 -11.75
N PRO A 115 9.88 -5.44 -12.61
CA PRO A 115 9.03 -4.55 -13.39
C PRO A 115 7.99 -3.87 -12.47
N LEU A 116 7.81 -2.56 -12.65
CA LEU A 116 6.80 -1.78 -11.92
C LEU A 116 5.47 -1.83 -12.66
N PRO A 117 4.36 -2.17 -11.99
CA PRO A 117 3.04 -2.10 -12.60
C PRO A 117 2.61 -0.63 -12.80
N THR A 118 1.69 -0.42 -13.74
CA THR A 118 1.14 0.90 -14.05
C THR A 118 0.49 1.57 -12.85
N GLY A 119 0.82 2.86 -12.61
CA GLY A 119 0.30 3.65 -11.50
C GLY A 119 1.10 3.52 -10.20
N ILE A 120 2.26 2.88 -10.25
CA ILE A 120 3.24 2.83 -9.15
C ILE A 120 4.50 3.57 -9.56
N GLU A 121 4.99 4.40 -8.66
CA GLU A 121 6.25 5.11 -8.77
C GLU A 121 7.17 4.70 -7.62
N VAL A 122 8.45 4.57 -7.90
CA VAL A 122 9.47 4.27 -6.90
C VAL A 122 10.52 5.37 -6.90
N ALA A 123 10.78 5.94 -5.74
CA ALA A 123 11.88 6.83 -5.51
C ALA A 123 12.97 6.07 -4.74
N ILE A 124 14.22 6.24 -5.15
CA ILE A 124 15.38 5.59 -4.51
C ILE A 124 16.31 6.68 -4.02
N ASP A 125 16.77 6.54 -2.77
CA ASP A 125 17.75 7.43 -2.16
C ASP A 125 19.11 7.36 -2.91
N PRO A 126 19.92 8.43 -2.93
CA PRO A 126 21.29 8.41 -3.51
C PRO A 126 22.19 7.30 -2.96
N LYS A 127 21.97 6.83 -1.74
CA LYS A 127 22.67 5.69 -1.15
C LYS A 127 22.20 4.33 -1.69
N GLN A 128 21.12 4.29 -2.50
CA GLN A 128 20.55 3.07 -3.08
C GLN A 128 20.09 2.01 -2.07
N THR A 129 19.88 2.42 -0.83
CA THR A 129 19.50 1.54 0.28
C THR A 129 18.12 1.84 0.87
N HIS A 130 17.49 2.94 0.48
CA HIS A 130 16.15 3.32 0.88
C HIS A 130 15.26 3.53 -0.35
N LEU A 131 14.08 2.89 -0.36
CA LEU A 131 13.10 3.00 -1.44
C LEU A 131 11.76 3.47 -0.89
N THR A 132 11.14 4.41 -1.58
CA THR A 132 9.76 4.83 -1.34
C THR A 132 8.90 4.38 -2.51
N VAL A 133 8.01 3.44 -2.27
CA VAL A 133 6.99 3.00 -3.23
C VAL A 133 5.76 3.88 -3.05
N SER A 134 5.31 4.54 -4.11
CA SER A 134 4.16 5.46 -4.08
C SER A 134 3.15 5.18 -5.19
N GLY A 135 1.88 5.53 -4.93
CA GLY A 135 0.81 5.34 -5.91
C GLY A 135 -0.55 5.79 -5.36
N ILE A 136 -1.55 5.77 -6.22
CA ILE A 136 -2.93 6.16 -5.88
C ILE A 136 -3.71 5.00 -5.25
N ASP A 137 -3.36 3.75 -5.58
CA ASP A 137 -4.04 2.55 -5.11
C ASP A 137 -3.27 1.90 -3.96
N ARG A 138 -3.86 1.92 -2.76
CA ARG A 138 -3.27 1.32 -1.56
C ARG A 138 -2.93 -0.15 -1.72
N GLN A 139 -3.79 -0.90 -2.40
CA GLN A 139 -3.62 -2.34 -2.60
C GLN A 139 -2.39 -2.60 -3.48
N LYS A 140 -2.28 -1.89 -4.61
CA LYS A 140 -1.13 -2.02 -5.53
C LYS A 140 0.17 -1.61 -4.85
N VAL A 141 0.19 -0.46 -4.15
CA VAL A 141 1.37 -0.02 -3.38
C VAL A 141 1.79 -1.06 -2.36
N GLY A 142 0.84 -1.62 -1.60
CA GLY A 142 1.11 -2.64 -0.61
C GLY A 142 1.62 -3.95 -1.21
N GLN A 143 1.04 -4.39 -2.32
CA GLN A 143 1.44 -5.61 -3.02
C GLN A 143 2.87 -5.48 -3.57
N VAL A 144 3.15 -4.40 -4.31
CA VAL A 144 4.49 -4.15 -4.86
C VAL A 144 5.55 -4.09 -3.76
N ALA A 145 5.26 -3.40 -2.65
CA ALA A 145 6.17 -3.34 -1.52
C ALA A 145 6.40 -4.73 -0.86
N ALA A 146 5.34 -5.56 -0.78
CA ALA A 146 5.45 -6.92 -0.26
C ALA A 146 6.26 -7.82 -1.20
N ASP A 147 6.07 -7.70 -2.50
CA ASP A 147 6.80 -8.45 -3.51
C ASP A 147 8.29 -8.08 -3.49
N MET A 148 8.62 -6.78 -3.43
CA MET A 148 10.01 -6.31 -3.27
C MET A 148 10.65 -6.84 -1.97
N ARG A 149 9.92 -6.82 -0.86
CA ARG A 149 10.40 -7.40 0.41
C ARG A 149 10.63 -8.91 0.30
N SER A 150 9.83 -9.62 -0.48
CA SER A 150 9.93 -11.07 -0.65
C SER A 150 11.15 -11.50 -1.45
N LEU A 151 11.75 -10.61 -2.27
CA LEU A 151 12.96 -10.90 -3.04
C LEU A 151 14.12 -11.39 -2.17
N ARG A 152 14.28 -10.76 -1.00
CA ARG A 152 15.18 -11.24 0.05
C ARG A 152 14.69 -10.81 1.41
N LYS A 153 13.98 -11.70 2.11
CA LYS A 153 13.47 -11.46 3.46
C LYS A 153 14.62 -11.24 4.44
N PRO A 154 14.45 -10.39 5.47
CA PRO A 154 15.47 -10.14 6.47
C PRO A 154 15.88 -11.41 7.18
N ASP A 155 17.18 -11.64 7.29
CA ASP A 155 17.77 -12.72 8.08
C ASP A 155 17.59 -12.44 9.59
N PRO A 156 17.16 -13.43 10.40
CA PRO A 156 16.88 -13.20 11.81
C PRO A 156 18.15 -12.97 12.68
N TYR A 157 19.35 -13.27 12.19
CA TYR A 157 20.59 -13.11 12.95
C TYR A 157 21.27 -11.76 12.72
N LYS A 158 21.38 -11.34 11.47
CA LYS A 158 22.07 -10.09 11.07
C LYS A 158 21.12 -9.03 10.50
N ASN A 159 19.83 -9.37 10.32
CA ASN A 159 18.78 -8.53 9.73
C ASN A 159 19.10 -8.04 8.29
N LYS A 160 19.95 -8.80 7.55
CA LYS A 160 20.27 -8.51 6.15
C LYS A 160 19.12 -8.91 5.24
N GLY A 161 18.72 -8.04 4.34
CA GLY A 161 17.62 -8.24 3.40
C GLY A 161 16.84 -6.96 3.16
N VAL A 162 15.68 -7.07 2.53
CA VAL A 162 14.72 -5.99 2.28
C VAL A 162 13.64 -6.04 3.36
N ARG A 163 13.42 -4.94 4.07
CA ARG A 163 12.42 -4.81 5.12
C ARG A 163 11.58 -3.54 4.94
N TYR A 164 10.43 -3.47 5.58
CA TYR A 164 9.73 -2.19 5.74
C TYR A 164 10.50 -1.31 6.73
N SER A 165 10.51 -0.01 6.50
CA SER A 165 11.20 0.95 7.40
C SER A 165 10.60 0.97 8.80
N ASP A 166 9.30 0.69 8.92
CA ASP A 166 8.56 0.58 10.19
C ASP A 166 8.58 -0.81 10.81
N GLU A 167 9.27 -1.81 10.19
CA GLU A 167 9.27 -3.20 10.63
C GLU A 167 10.21 -3.44 11.81
N LYS A 168 9.64 -3.89 12.93
CA LYS A 168 10.42 -4.33 14.10
C LYS A 168 10.80 -5.79 13.97
N LEU A 169 12.05 -6.06 13.63
CA LEU A 169 12.57 -7.41 13.47
C LEU A 169 13.01 -8.00 14.83
N LYS A 170 12.57 -9.24 15.09
CA LYS A 170 13.08 -10.00 16.25
C LYS A 170 14.42 -10.61 15.90
N LYS A 171 15.50 -10.13 16.52
CA LYS A 171 16.85 -10.67 16.36
C LYS A 171 17.02 -11.93 17.21
N LYS A 172 17.54 -13.00 16.61
CA LYS A 172 17.94 -14.21 17.32
C LYS A 172 19.41 -14.14 17.72
N ALA A 173 19.74 -14.64 18.90
CA ALA A 173 21.13 -14.85 19.29
C ALA A 173 21.73 -15.99 18.43
N GLY A 174 22.90 -15.75 17.84
CA GLY A 174 23.66 -16.82 17.21
C GLY A 174 24.21 -17.80 18.24
N LYS A 175 24.83 -18.91 17.79
CA LYS A 175 25.58 -19.80 18.70
C LYS A 175 26.67 -18.97 19.37
N THR A 176 26.52 -18.70 20.67
CA THR A 176 27.61 -18.25 21.53
C THR A 176 28.53 -19.43 21.64
N GLY A 177 29.75 -19.31 21.12
CA GLY A 177 30.75 -20.33 21.39
C GLY A 177 30.85 -20.52 22.90
N SER A 178 30.56 -21.72 23.35
CA SER A 178 30.88 -22.12 24.72
C SER A 178 32.37 -21.89 24.90
N LYS A 179 32.76 -20.95 25.80
CA LYS A 179 34.07 -20.93 26.37
C LYS A 179 34.16 -22.06 27.40
#